data_288f6b2500b1ed0911a6fa5ed942a23d
#
_entry.id   288f6b2500b1ed0911a6fa5ed942a23d
#
_cell.length_a   1.000
_cell.length_b   1.000
_cell.length_c   1.000
_cell.angle_alpha   90.00
_cell.angle_beta   90.00
_cell.angle_gamma   90.00
#
_symmetry.space_group_name_H-M   'P 1'
#
loop_
_entity.id
_entity.type
_entity.pdbx_description
1 polymer ?
#
loop_
_entity_poly.entity_id
_entity_poly.type
_entity_poly.pdbx_seq_one_letter_code
_entity_poly.pdbx_strand_id
1 'polypeptide(L)'
;MNKTLAAITAFFGGLVLKYGVLGLAIGMFAESLGVPTASVVLELTAGPLIYAGKTTFIEAVIFATIGLTLGSIVSYYLGYFGADLGKKILNKGGEKVKKRQTKAQKFIRKYGDIGILFAQLFGPARTWISVPAGALKLNIRKFVLYTAIGGAIYCSFAIGVSVALTGVFKAFYNALVGQLDSPLGAALIVGVAIACLVGSAILALRFFKDDGE
;
A
#
# COMPACT_ATOMS: atom_id res chain seq x y z
N MET A 1 17.24 0.48 3.66
CA MET A 1 15.82 0.78 3.92
C MET A 1 15.76 1.96 4.89
N ASN A 2 15.12 3.08 4.51
CA ASN A 2 15.12 4.30 5.31
C ASN A 2 14.49 4.04 6.69
N LYS A 3 15.19 4.38 7.79
CA LYS A 3 14.70 4.21 9.18
C LYS A 3 13.30 4.83 9.39
N THR A 4 13.03 5.94 8.72
CA THR A 4 11.73 6.61 8.74
C THR A 4 10.61 5.74 8.14
N LEU A 5 10.86 5.05 7.01
CA LEU A 5 9.89 4.19 6.34
C LEU A 5 9.52 2.99 7.23
N ALA A 6 10.51 2.36 7.85
CA ALA A 6 10.31 1.25 8.79
C ALA A 6 9.50 1.68 10.03
N ALA A 7 9.78 2.86 10.59
CA ALA A 7 9.05 3.40 11.73
C ALA A 7 7.57 3.68 11.38
N ILE A 8 7.29 4.26 10.22
CA ILE A 8 5.92 4.53 9.74
C ILE A 8 5.16 3.22 9.51
N THR A 9 5.80 2.23 8.88
CA THR A 9 5.18 0.91 8.65
C THR A 9 4.87 0.20 9.97
N ALA A 10 5.79 0.24 10.95
CA ALA A 10 5.57 -0.33 12.28
C ALA A 10 4.43 0.39 13.03
N PHE A 11 4.34 1.71 12.93
CA PHE A 11 3.27 2.50 13.54
C PHE A 11 1.89 2.11 12.99
N PHE A 12 1.71 2.07 11.66
CA PHE A 12 0.45 1.68 11.06
C PHE A 12 0.12 0.20 11.29
N GLY A 13 1.13 -0.68 11.28
CA GLY A 13 0.96 -2.09 11.66
C GLY A 13 0.44 -2.25 13.09
N GLY A 14 1.02 -1.50 14.05
CA GLY A 14 0.56 -1.45 15.44
C GLY A 14 -0.87 -0.92 15.57
N LEU A 15 -1.24 0.11 14.79
CA LEU A 15 -2.61 0.63 14.73
C LEU A 15 -3.62 -0.42 14.26
N VAL A 16 -3.28 -1.16 13.21
CA VAL A 16 -4.15 -2.22 12.68
C VAL A 16 -4.29 -3.37 13.68
N LEU A 17 -3.19 -3.78 14.33
CA LEU A 17 -3.24 -4.82 15.35
C LEU A 17 -4.09 -4.42 16.57
N LYS A 18 -4.06 -3.13 16.96
CA LYS A 18 -4.80 -2.61 18.12
C LYS A 18 -6.26 -2.30 17.83
N TYR A 19 -6.54 -1.71 16.67
CA TYR A 19 -7.87 -1.18 16.31
C TYR A 19 -8.56 -1.95 15.17
N GLY A 20 -7.95 -3.02 14.63
CA GLY A 20 -8.54 -3.84 13.59
C GLY A 20 -8.87 -3.04 12.32
N VAL A 21 -10.13 -3.12 11.88
CA VAL A 21 -10.61 -2.44 10.66
C VAL A 21 -10.51 -0.91 10.71
N LEU A 22 -10.62 -0.31 11.90
CA LEU A 22 -10.42 1.14 12.06
C LEU A 22 -8.97 1.52 11.78
N GLY A 23 -8.01 0.68 12.18
CA GLY A 23 -6.61 0.85 11.85
C GLY A 23 -6.36 0.80 10.34
N LEU A 24 -7.07 -0.09 9.62
CA LEU A 24 -7.03 -0.14 8.14
C LEU A 24 -7.58 1.16 7.54
N ALA A 25 -8.73 1.66 8.02
CA ALA A 25 -9.33 2.90 7.54
C ALA A 25 -8.39 4.10 7.76
N ILE A 26 -7.77 4.22 8.94
CA ILE A 26 -6.79 5.28 9.25
C ILE A 26 -5.56 5.17 8.35
N GLY A 27 -5.06 3.97 8.12
CA GLY A 27 -3.94 3.72 7.20
C GLY A 27 -4.27 4.20 5.78
N MET A 28 -5.42 3.81 5.24
CA MET A 28 -5.87 4.20 3.90
C MET A 28 -6.13 5.70 3.78
N PHE A 29 -6.64 6.33 4.85
CA PHE A 29 -6.79 7.78 4.94
C PHE A 29 -5.43 8.48 4.83
N ALA A 30 -4.45 8.05 5.63
CA ALA A 30 -3.10 8.62 5.65
C ALA A 30 -2.38 8.44 4.30
N GLU A 31 -2.57 7.29 3.65
CA GLU A 31 -2.03 7.05 2.31
C GLU A 31 -2.57 8.03 1.28
N SER A 32 -3.89 8.30 1.32
CA SER A 32 -4.52 9.26 0.42
C SER A 32 -4.04 10.70 0.64
N LEU A 33 -3.44 10.98 1.81
CA LEU A 33 -2.75 12.26 2.10
C LEU A 33 -1.28 12.29 1.62
N GLY A 34 -0.78 11.18 1.08
CA GLY A 34 0.57 11.12 0.52
C GLY A 34 1.59 10.32 1.34
N VAL A 35 1.17 9.54 2.33
CA VAL A 35 2.03 8.62 3.10
C VAL A 35 2.08 7.27 2.38
N PRO A 36 3.14 6.93 1.61
CA PRO A 36 3.14 5.83 0.64
C PRO A 36 3.26 4.43 1.24
N THR A 37 3.16 4.27 2.55
CA THR A 37 3.43 3.00 3.26
C THR A 37 2.17 2.28 3.72
N ALA A 38 1.01 2.93 3.64
CA ALA A 38 -0.21 2.37 4.20
C ALA A 38 -0.80 1.23 3.35
N SER A 39 -0.59 1.22 2.02
CA SER A 39 -0.97 0.09 1.16
C SER A 39 -0.20 -1.18 1.50
N VAL A 40 1.09 -1.05 1.78
CA VAL A 40 1.92 -2.19 2.22
C VAL A 40 1.39 -2.76 3.54
N VAL A 41 0.98 -1.88 4.47
CA VAL A 41 0.38 -2.31 5.75
C VAL A 41 -0.95 -3.02 5.52
N LEU A 42 -1.80 -2.50 4.63
CA LEU A 42 -3.07 -3.14 4.25
C LEU A 42 -2.82 -4.56 3.69
N GLU A 43 -1.88 -4.68 2.74
CA GLU A 43 -1.53 -5.95 2.10
C GLU A 43 -0.95 -6.97 3.08
N LEU A 44 -0.19 -6.52 4.08
CA LEU A 44 0.43 -7.41 5.07
C LEU A 44 -0.48 -7.76 6.25
N THR A 45 -1.48 -6.93 6.58
CA THR A 45 -2.24 -7.08 7.83
C THR A 45 -3.70 -7.49 7.64
N ALA A 46 -4.33 -7.18 6.51
CA ALA A 46 -5.74 -7.50 6.28
C ALA A 46 -6.01 -9.01 6.25
N GLY A 47 -5.17 -9.79 5.54
CA GLY A 47 -5.28 -11.24 5.49
C GLY A 47 -5.17 -11.89 6.86
N PRO A 48 -4.11 -11.65 7.64
CA PRO A 48 -3.98 -12.14 9.03
C PRO A 48 -5.17 -11.79 9.93
N LEU A 49 -5.72 -10.57 9.83
CA LEU A 49 -6.90 -10.16 10.62
C LEU A 49 -8.15 -11.00 10.26
N ILE A 50 -8.37 -11.24 8.97
CA ILE A 50 -9.50 -12.05 8.48
C ILE A 50 -9.33 -13.50 8.92
N TYR A 51 -8.14 -14.09 8.77
CA TYR A 51 -7.84 -15.45 9.23
C TYR A 51 -7.92 -15.61 10.76
N ALA A 52 -7.68 -14.55 11.52
CA ALA A 52 -7.85 -14.52 12.97
C ALA A 52 -9.31 -14.34 13.40
N GLY A 53 -10.26 -14.22 12.47
CA GLY A 53 -11.68 -13.99 12.77
C GLY A 53 -11.98 -12.61 13.38
N LYS A 54 -11.03 -11.66 13.32
CA LYS A 54 -11.19 -10.32 13.90
C LYS A 54 -11.99 -9.38 12.98
N THR A 55 -12.14 -9.71 11.72
CA THR A 55 -12.91 -8.96 10.73
C THR A 55 -13.30 -9.87 9.57
N THR A 56 -14.33 -9.47 8.83
CA THR A 56 -14.72 -10.10 7.57
C THR A 56 -14.05 -9.39 6.38
N PHE A 57 -13.98 -10.09 5.25
CA PHE A 57 -13.49 -9.50 4.00
C PHE A 57 -14.26 -8.22 3.61
N ILE A 58 -15.60 -8.29 3.73
CA ILE A 58 -16.49 -7.18 3.35
C ILE A 58 -16.27 -5.98 4.27
N GLU A 59 -16.19 -6.18 5.58
CA GLU A 59 -15.90 -5.10 6.54
C GLU A 59 -14.55 -4.45 6.24
N ALA A 60 -13.50 -5.24 6.00
CA ALA A 60 -12.19 -4.71 5.68
C ALA A 60 -12.22 -3.85 4.41
N VAL A 61 -12.91 -4.29 3.35
CA VAL A 61 -13.08 -3.53 2.10
C VAL A 61 -13.86 -2.23 2.33
N ILE A 62 -14.96 -2.27 3.08
CA ILE A 62 -15.79 -1.09 3.35
C ILE A 62 -14.99 -0.05 4.13
N PHE A 63 -14.37 -0.43 5.25
CA PHE A 63 -13.61 0.51 6.09
C PHE A 63 -12.37 1.06 5.37
N ALA A 64 -11.64 0.23 4.62
CA ALA A 64 -10.53 0.69 3.80
C ALA A 64 -10.96 1.68 2.72
N THR A 65 -12.09 1.43 2.04
CA THR A 65 -12.65 2.33 1.02
C THR A 65 -13.13 3.65 1.61
N ILE A 66 -13.77 3.62 2.78
CA ILE A 66 -14.17 4.84 3.50
C ILE A 66 -12.95 5.67 3.85
N GLY A 67 -11.93 5.08 4.46
CA GLY A 67 -10.68 5.76 4.79
C GLY A 67 -10.02 6.40 3.58
N LEU A 68 -9.87 5.62 2.49
CA LEU A 68 -9.33 6.09 1.22
C LEU A 68 -10.12 7.27 0.66
N THR A 69 -11.44 7.16 0.62
CA THR A 69 -12.31 8.20 0.05
C THR A 69 -12.26 9.49 0.86
N LEU A 70 -12.30 9.40 2.19
CA LEU A 70 -12.19 10.55 3.08
C LEU A 70 -10.82 11.25 2.92
N GLY A 71 -9.73 10.50 2.89
CA GLY A 71 -8.40 11.05 2.67
C GLY A 71 -8.26 11.71 1.28
N SER A 72 -8.87 11.10 0.26
CA SER A 72 -8.91 11.68 -1.09
C SER A 72 -9.72 12.97 -1.16
N ILE A 73 -10.82 13.08 -0.40
CA ILE A 73 -11.61 14.32 -0.29
C ILE A 73 -10.76 15.43 0.35
N VAL A 74 -10.03 15.14 1.42
CA VAL A 74 -9.13 16.11 2.05
C VAL A 74 -8.04 16.54 1.05
N SER A 75 -7.42 15.61 0.35
CA SER A 75 -6.41 15.89 -0.68
C SER A 75 -6.98 16.71 -1.86
N TYR A 76 -8.23 16.45 -2.24
CA TYR A 76 -8.94 17.26 -3.25
C TYR A 76 -9.10 18.71 -2.77
N TYR A 77 -9.57 18.93 -1.53
CA TYR A 77 -9.73 20.28 -1.01
C TYR A 77 -8.42 21.00 -0.79
N LEU A 78 -7.36 20.29 -0.42
CA LEU A 78 -6.00 20.86 -0.41
C LEU A 78 -5.59 21.36 -1.80
N GLY A 79 -5.93 20.62 -2.85
CA GLY A 79 -5.73 21.05 -4.24
C GLY A 79 -6.63 22.24 -4.64
N TYR A 80 -7.90 22.19 -4.26
CA TYR A 80 -8.93 23.20 -4.59
C TYR A 80 -8.61 24.57 -4.00
N PHE A 81 -8.33 24.64 -2.70
CA PHE A 81 -7.99 25.88 -2.00
C PHE A 81 -6.52 26.23 -2.14
N GLY A 82 -5.67 25.22 -2.32
CA GLY A 82 -4.22 25.39 -2.46
C GLY A 82 -3.76 25.75 -3.88
N ALA A 83 -4.67 25.89 -4.84
CA ALA A 83 -4.29 26.21 -6.24
C ALA A 83 -3.44 27.49 -6.33
N ASP A 84 -3.68 28.48 -5.50
CA ASP A 84 -2.89 29.71 -5.40
C ASP A 84 -1.70 29.59 -4.44
N LEU A 85 -1.85 28.91 -3.30
CA LEU A 85 -0.74 28.51 -2.41
C LEU A 85 0.12 27.40 -3.05
N GLY A 86 -0.51 26.48 -3.77
CA GLY A 86 0.15 25.37 -4.46
C GLY A 86 1.15 25.84 -5.51
N LYS A 87 0.91 26.96 -6.19
CA LYS A 87 1.90 27.58 -7.07
C LYS A 87 3.16 28.02 -6.30
N LYS A 88 3.01 28.51 -5.06
CA LYS A 88 4.15 28.88 -4.20
C LYS A 88 4.87 27.65 -3.64
N ILE A 89 4.14 26.61 -3.23
CA ILE A 89 4.72 25.36 -2.67
C ILE A 89 5.32 24.50 -3.80
N LEU A 90 4.70 24.46 -4.98
CA LEU A 90 5.21 23.77 -6.17
C LEU A 90 6.49 24.41 -6.72
N ASN A 91 6.66 25.71 -6.57
CA ASN A 91 7.92 26.36 -6.89
C ASN A 91 9.05 26.00 -5.92
N LYS A 92 8.73 25.53 -4.69
CA LYS A 92 9.68 24.99 -3.70
C LYS A 92 9.82 23.46 -3.77
N GLY A 93 8.83 22.75 -4.37
CA GLY A 93 8.89 21.31 -4.59
C GLY A 93 9.76 20.97 -5.80
N GLY A 94 10.69 20.02 -5.63
CA GLY A 94 11.63 19.65 -6.68
C GLY A 94 10.97 19.24 -8.01
N GLU A 95 11.72 19.32 -9.11
CA GLU A 95 11.25 19.06 -10.50
C GLU A 95 10.45 17.76 -10.67
N LYS A 96 10.73 16.72 -9.88
CA LYS A 96 10.02 15.43 -9.93
C LYS A 96 8.55 15.57 -9.53
N VAL A 97 8.24 16.36 -8.52
CA VAL A 97 6.86 16.60 -8.03
C VAL A 97 6.10 17.42 -9.09
N LYS A 98 6.73 18.46 -9.62
CA LYS A 98 6.17 19.30 -10.69
C LYS A 98 5.84 18.47 -11.95
N LYS A 99 6.75 17.59 -12.39
CA LYS A 99 6.53 16.68 -13.53
C LYS A 99 5.35 15.72 -13.31
N ARG A 100 5.20 15.15 -12.10
CA ARG A 100 4.11 14.22 -11.79
C ARG A 100 2.75 14.93 -11.79
N GLN A 101 2.63 16.10 -11.21
CA GLN A 101 1.38 16.87 -11.21
C GLN A 101 1.00 17.35 -12.62
N THR A 102 1.95 17.78 -13.44
CA THR A 102 1.67 18.15 -14.82
C THR A 102 1.17 16.96 -15.64
N LYS A 103 1.71 15.75 -15.42
CA LYS A 103 1.23 14.52 -16.07
C LYS A 103 -0.19 14.16 -15.63
N ALA A 104 -0.50 14.25 -14.33
CA ALA A 104 -1.83 13.99 -13.79
C ALA A 104 -2.87 14.98 -14.33
N GLN A 105 -2.54 16.27 -14.39
CA GLN A 105 -3.42 17.29 -14.99
C GLN A 105 -3.68 17.04 -16.48
N LYS A 106 -2.65 16.67 -17.25
CA LYS A 106 -2.80 16.29 -18.67
C LYS A 106 -3.69 15.05 -18.83
N PHE A 107 -3.52 14.06 -17.95
CA PHE A 107 -4.34 12.85 -17.94
C PHE A 107 -5.81 13.17 -17.67
N ILE A 108 -6.10 13.97 -16.64
CA ILE A 108 -7.46 14.40 -16.31
C ILE A 108 -8.08 15.21 -17.45
N ARG A 109 -7.33 16.12 -18.08
CA ARG A 109 -7.81 16.89 -19.25
C ARG A 109 -8.13 16.02 -20.46
N LYS A 110 -7.40 14.91 -20.63
CA LYS A 110 -7.59 13.99 -21.77
C LYS A 110 -8.77 13.04 -21.55
N TYR A 111 -8.93 12.49 -20.33
CA TYR A 111 -9.89 11.43 -20.03
C TYR A 111 -11.09 11.91 -19.19
N GLY A 112 -11.10 13.19 -18.76
CA GLY A 112 -12.17 13.77 -17.96
C GLY A 112 -12.35 13.06 -16.61
N ASP A 113 -13.60 13.02 -16.15
CA ASP A 113 -13.98 12.45 -14.86
C ASP A 113 -13.68 10.92 -14.77
N ILE A 114 -13.80 10.19 -15.90
CA ILE A 114 -13.53 8.75 -15.97
C ILE A 114 -12.03 8.46 -15.73
N GLY A 115 -11.16 9.41 -16.07
CA GLY A 115 -9.73 9.31 -15.76
C GLY A 115 -9.44 9.14 -14.27
N ILE A 116 -10.31 9.68 -13.39
CA ILE A 116 -10.20 9.49 -11.94
C ILE A 116 -10.39 8.02 -11.57
N LEU A 117 -11.43 7.37 -12.11
CA LEU A 117 -11.70 5.96 -11.87
C LEU A 117 -10.49 5.10 -12.24
N PHE A 118 -9.96 5.29 -13.45
CA PHE A 118 -8.77 4.54 -13.89
C PHE A 118 -7.53 4.82 -13.02
N ALA A 119 -7.33 6.07 -12.61
CA ALA A 119 -6.20 6.41 -11.73
C ALA A 119 -6.31 5.75 -10.35
N GLN A 120 -7.52 5.56 -9.84
CA GLN A 120 -7.77 4.89 -8.55
C GLN A 120 -7.40 3.40 -8.57
N LEU A 121 -7.43 2.75 -9.74
CA LEU A 121 -7.03 1.34 -9.89
C LEU A 121 -5.50 1.15 -9.84
N PHE A 122 -4.72 2.22 -10.07
CA PHE A 122 -3.26 2.16 -10.03
C PHE A 122 -2.72 2.77 -8.75
N GLY A 123 -2.20 1.94 -7.83
CA GLY A 123 -1.73 2.33 -6.51
C GLY A 123 -0.94 3.65 -6.44
N PRO A 124 0.17 3.85 -7.19
CA PRO A 124 0.92 5.12 -7.15
C PRO A 124 0.18 6.31 -7.76
N ALA A 125 -0.71 6.10 -8.74
CA ALA A 125 -1.42 7.17 -9.43
C ALA A 125 -2.55 7.75 -8.58
N ARG A 126 -3.24 6.93 -7.79
CA ARG A 126 -4.39 7.34 -6.97
C ARG A 126 -4.03 8.41 -5.95
N THR A 127 -2.86 8.27 -5.28
CA THR A 127 -2.41 9.23 -4.26
C THR A 127 -2.14 10.60 -4.86
N TRP A 128 -1.68 10.65 -6.13
CA TRP A 128 -1.30 11.89 -6.79
C TRP A 128 -2.41 12.55 -7.61
N ILE A 129 -3.54 11.83 -7.89
CA ILE A 129 -4.60 12.35 -8.75
C ILE A 129 -5.53 13.32 -8.01
N SER A 130 -5.71 13.15 -6.67
CA SER A 130 -6.68 13.88 -5.87
C SER A 130 -6.37 15.37 -5.80
N VAL A 131 -5.11 15.74 -5.59
CA VAL A 131 -4.67 17.15 -5.53
C VAL A 131 -4.84 17.87 -6.88
N PRO A 132 -4.37 17.33 -8.04
CA PRO A 132 -4.65 17.90 -9.35
C PRO A 132 -6.12 17.99 -9.70
N ALA A 133 -6.95 17.00 -9.29
CA ALA A 133 -8.39 17.04 -9.50
C ALA A 133 -9.05 18.23 -8.78
N GLY A 134 -8.63 18.49 -7.54
CA GLY A 134 -9.05 19.67 -6.79
C GLY A 134 -8.58 20.98 -7.42
N ALA A 135 -7.30 21.05 -7.83
CA ALA A 135 -6.73 22.23 -8.48
C ALA A 135 -7.40 22.58 -9.82
N LEU A 136 -7.90 21.56 -10.54
CA LEU A 136 -8.70 21.73 -11.76
C LEU A 136 -10.19 22.00 -11.47
N LYS A 137 -10.60 22.06 -10.20
CA LYS A 137 -11.99 22.32 -9.75
C LYS A 137 -13.00 21.34 -10.37
N LEU A 138 -12.67 20.06 -10.48
CA LEU A 138 -13.59 19.05 -10.98
C LEU A 138 -14.82 18.95 -10.07
N ASN A 139 -15.92 18.44 -10.61
CA ASN A 139 -17.14 18.26 -9.81
C ASN A 139 -16.90 17.28 -8.66
N ILE A 140 -17.01 17.78 -7.42
CA ILE A 140 -16.71 17.00 -6.20
C ILE A 140 -17.58 15.74 -6.09
N ARG A 141 -18.86 15.79 -6.48
CA ARG A 141 -19.76 14.63 -6.42
C ARG A 141 -19.28 13.50 -7.32
N LYS A 142 -18.90 13.84 -8.56
CA LYS A 142 -18.31 12.86 -9.50
C LYS A 142 -16.97 12.36 -9.01
N PHE A 143 -16.11 13.24 -8.50
CA PHE A 143 -14.83 12.86 -7.91
C PHE A 143 -15.01 11.83 -6.80
N VAL A 144 -15.89 12.08 -5.82
CA VAL A 144 -16.16 11.18 -4.71
C VAL A 144 -16.71 9.83 -5.21
N LEU A 145 -17.68 9.86 -6.15
CA LEU A 145 -18.26 8.64 -6.70
C LEU A 145 -17.21 7.76 -7.39
N TYR A 146 -16.42 8.34 -8.30
CA TYR A 146 -15.40 7.58 -9.01
C TYR A 146 -14.26 7.13 -8.08
N THR A 147 -13.92 7.93 -7.07
CA THR A 147 -12.93 7.55 -6.06
C THR A 147 -13.43 6.41 -5.19
N ALA A 148 -14.70 6.44 -4.76
CA ALA A 148 -15.29 5.37 -3.96
C ALA A 148 -15.39 4.06 -4.75
N ILE A 149 -15.86 4.10 -6.00
CA ILE A 149 -15.95 2.90 -6.85
C ILE A 149 -14.55 2.33 -7.16
N GLY A 150 -13.64 3.18 -7.64
CA GLY A 150 -12.28 2.74 -7.97
C GLY A 150 -11.51 2.28 -6.74
N GLY A 151 -11.71 2.97 -5.60
CA GLY A 151 -11.14 2.60 -4.31
C GLY A 151 -11.68 1.26 -3.79
N ALA A 152 -12.98 1.00 -3.93
CA ALA A 152 -13.58 -0.29 -3.55
C ALA A 152 -13.01 -1.44 -4.37
N ILE A 153 -12.88 -1.27 -5.69
CA ILE A 153 -12.26 -2.27 -6.58
C ILE A 153 -10.81 -2.53 -6.16
N TYR A 154 -10.04 -1.46 -5.96
CA TYR A 154 -8.64 -1.57 -5.53
C TYR A 154 -8.51 -2.25 -4.17
N CYS A 155 -9.28 -1.82 -3.15
CA CYS A 155 -9.23 -2.41 -1.81
C CYS A 155 -9.67 -3.89 -1.84
N SER A 156 -10.67 -4.25 -2.64
CA SER A 156 -11.09 -5.65 -2.81
C SER A 156 -9.96 -6.49 -3.40
N PHE A 157 -9.27 -5.98 -4.42
CA PHE A 157 -8.13 -6.68 -5.02
C PHE A 157 -6.95 -6.80 -4.02
N ALA A 158 -6.56 -5.70 -3.38
CA ALA A 158 -5.43 -5.68 -2.45
C ALA A 158 -5.68 -6.59 -1.23
N ILE A 159 -6.89 -6.53 -0.64
CA ILE A 159 -7.28 -7.41 0.48
C ILE A 159 -7.37 -8.86 0.02
N GLY A 160 -7.89 -9.11 -1.19
CA GLY A 160 -7.93 -10.45 -1.78
C GLY A 160 -6.53 -11.05 -1.93
N VAL A 161 -5.58 -10.28 -2.43
CA VAL A 161 -4.16 -10.67 -2.50
C VAL A 161 -3.60 -10.96 -1.10
N SER A 162 -3.89 -10.10 -0.12
CA SER A 162 -3.46 -10.29 1.27
C SER A 162 -3.98 -11.60 1.87
N VAL A 163 -5.26 -11.92 1.64
CA VAL A 163 -5.88 -13.17 2.09
C VAL A 163 -5.22 -14.38 1.41
N ALA A 164 -5.03 -14.32 0.08
CA ALA A 164 -4.39 -15.39 -0.67
C ALA A 164 -2.96 -15.65 -0.19
N LEU A 165 -2.14 -14.61 -0.02
CA LEU A 165 -0.78 -14.72 0.49
C LEU A 165 -0.76 -15.31 1.91
N THR A 166 -1.66 -14.87 2.79
CA THR A 166 -1.79 -15.42 4.14
C THR A 166 -2.16 -16.90 4.11
N GLY A 167 -3.06 -17.31 3.21
CA GLY A 167 -3.45 -18.72 3.02
C GLY A 167 -2.29 -19.58 2.57
N VAL A 168 -1.54 -19.12 1.55
CA VAL A 168 -0.34 -19.82 1.06
C VAL A 168 0.71 -19.93 2.17
N PHE A 169 0.96 -18.86 2.91
CA PHE A 169 1.94 -18.86 4.00
C PHE A 169 1.54 -19.80 5.12
N LYS A 170 0.24 -19.84 5.51
CA LYS A 170 -0.28 -20.78 6.50
C LYS A 170 -0.15 -22.25 6.03
N ALA A 171 -0.50 -22.53 4.77
CA ALA A 171 -0.36 -23.87 4.20
C ALA A 171 1.11 -24.32 4.21
N PHE A 172 2.02 -23.46 3.80
CA PHE A 172 3.46 -23.71 3.83
C PHE A 172 3.98 -23.92 5.26
N TYR A 173 3.58 -23.06 6.20
CA TYR A 173 3.94 -23.20 7.62
C TYR A 173 3.46 -24.53 8.20
N ASN A 174 2.19 -24.91 7.97
CA ASN A 174 1.64 -26.15 8.46
C ASN A 174 2.33 -27.38 7.83
N ALA A 175 2.68 -27.32 6.54
CA ALA A 175 3.44 -28.37 5.88
C ALA A 175 4.84 -28.51 6.50
N LEU A 176 5.52 -27.38 6.79
CA LEU A 176 6.81 -27.39 7.47
C LEU A 176 6.73 -27.96 8.89
N VAL A 177 5.74 -27.48 9.69
CA VAL A 177 5.56 -27.95 11.07
C VAL A 177 5.18 -29.42 11.10
N GLY A 178 4.28 -29.87 10.19
CA GLY A 178 3.96 -31.28 10.07
C GLY A 178 5.14 -32.18 9.68
N GLN A 179 6.14 -31.63 8.99
CA GLN A 179 7.38 -32.34 8.70
C GLN A 179 8.32 -32.39 9.92
N LEU A 180 8.23 -31.41 10.85
CA LEU A 180 9.06 -31.38 12.07
C LEU A 180 8.65 -32.45 13.09
N ASP A 181 7.43 -32.95 13.01
CA ASP A 181 6.95 -34.06 13.87
C ASP A 181 7.62 -35.41 13.49
N SER A 182 8.26 -35.49 12.31
CA SER A 182 9.08 -36.64 11.93
C SER A 182 10.56 -36.34 12.08
N PRO A 183 11.37 -37.24 12.68
CA PRO A 183 12.80 -37.01 12.88
C PRO A 183 13.57 -36.81 11.56
N LEU A 184 13.11 -37.45 10.48
CA LEU A 184 13.63 -37.28 9.12
C LEU A 184 13.29 -35.90 8.53
N GLY A 185 12.06 -35.44 8.72
CA GLY A 185 11.63 -34.12 8.24
C GLY A 185 12.33 -32.99 8.96
N ALA A 186 12.50 -33.09 10.28
CA ALA A 186 13.27 -32.14 11.06
C ALA A 186 14.73 -32.04 10.57
N ALA A 187 15.37 -33.18 10.33
CA ALA A 187 16.75 -33.24 9.81
C ALA A 187 16.87 -32.62 8.41
N LEU A 188 15.90 -32.85 7.53
CA LEU A 188 15.86 -32.24 6.18
C LEU A 188 15.70 -30.72 6.23
N ILE A 189 14.79 -30.19 7.07
CA ILE A 189 14.55 -28.74 7.19
C ILE A 189 15.81 -28.05 7.76
N VAL A 190 16.41 -28.60 8.80
CA VAL A 190 17.66 -28.10 9.37
C VAL A 190 18.79 -28.18 8.33
N GLY A 191 18.90 -29.27 7.58
CA GLY A 191 19.90 -29.41 6.51
C GLY A 191 19.74 -28.36 5.41
N VAL A 192 18.51 -28.10 4.94
CA VAL A 192 18.23 -27.05 3.95
C VAL A 192 18.52 -25.66 4.51
N ALA A 193 18.16 -25.36 5.75
CA ALA A 193 18.47 -24.08 6.40
C ALA A 193 19.99 -23.84 6.50
N ILE A 194 20.75 -24.86 6.89
CA ILE A 194 22.22 -24.79 6.95
C ILE A 194 22.80 -24.59 5.54
N ALA A 195 22.30 -25.33 4.54
CA ALA A 195 22.76 -25.19 3.15
C ALA A 195 22.49 -23.78 2.59
N CYS A 196 21.32 -23.19 2.89
CA CYS A 196 20.99 -21.81 2.51
C CYS A 196 21.90 -20.79 3.21
N LEU A 197 22.19 -20.97 4.51
CA LEU A 197 23.09 -20.09 5.26
C LEU A 197 24.52 -20.17 4.72
N VAL A 198 25.03 -21.39 4.48
CA VAL A 198 26.36 -21.58 3.90
C VAL A 198 26.44 -21.03 2.48
N GLY A 199 25.42 -21.30 1.65
CA GLY A 199 25.33 -20.75 0.29
C GLY A 199 25.30 -19.23 0.26
N SER A 200 24.53 -18.60 1.14
CA SER A 200 24.49 -17.13 1.25
C SER A 200 25.81 -16.54 1.77
N ALA A 201 26.47 -17.20 2.70
CA ALA A 201 27.80 -16.79 3.19
C ALA A 201 28.88 -16.91 2.10
N ILE A 202 28.85 -18.00 1.30
CA ILE A 202 29.78 -18.17 0.16
C ILE A 202 29.52 -17.10 -0.92
N LEU A 203 28.26 -16.81 -1.23
CA LEU A 203 27.89 -15.75 -2.17
C LEU A 203 28.34 -14.38 -1.68
N ALA A 204 28.13 -14.07 -0.41
CA ALA A 204 28.59 -12.83 0.20
C ALA A 204 30.12 -12.71 0.14
N LEU A 205 30.86 -13.78 0.50
CA LEU A 205 32.31 -13.77 0.44
C LEU A 205 32.87 -13.64 -0.99
N ARG A 206 32.18 -14.20 -2.00
CA ARG A 206 32.52 -14.00 -3.42
C ARG A 206 32.30 -12.56 -3.85
N PHE A 207 31.17 -11.97 -3.47
CA PHE A 207 30.83 -10.58 -3.80
C PHE A 207 31.85 -9.59 -3.22
N PHE A 208 32.26 -9.77 -1.97
CA PHE A 208 33.27 -8.94 -1.33
C PHE A 208 34.71 -9.19 -1.84
N LYS A 209 34.96 -10.30 -2.53
CA LYS A 209 36.28 -10.61 -3.11
C LYS A 209 36.43 -10.01 -4.51
N ASP A 210 35.36 -9.91 -5.28
CA ASP A 210 35.37 -9.30 -6.63
C ASP A 210 35.42 -7.75 -6.61
N ASP A 211 35.03 -7.09 -5.49
CA ASP A 211 35.16 -5.63 -5.32
C ASP A 211 36.57 -5.21 -4.81
N GLY A 212 37.54 -6.11 -4.71
CA GLY A 212 38.88 -5.87 -4.17
C GLY A 212 40.03 -5.96 -5.21
N GLU A 213 39.73 -6.18 -6.49
CA GLU A 213 40.68 -6.06 -7.63
C GLU A 213 40.23 -4.87 -8.53
#